data_3434cd6655e43b33367fb14a8abcc140
#
_entry.id   3434cd6655e43b33367fb14a8abcc140
#
_cell.length_a   1.000
_cell.length_b   1.000
_cell.length_c   1.000
_cell.angle_alpha   90.00
_cell.angle_beta   90.00
_cell.angle_gamma   90.00
#
_symmetry.space_group_name_H-M   'P 1'
#
loop_
_entity.id
_entity.type
_entity.pdbx_description
1 polymer ?
#
loop_
_entity_poly.entity_id
_entity_poly.type
_entity_poly.pdbx_seq_one_letter_code
_entity_poly.pdbx_strand_id
1 'polypeptide(L)'
;VNKAVYLVTSPERYDVVAYRIVENQDEYYSIKRVVGLPGETVLIQNGQVYINGNPLADYPVDCEIKTAGIAESAITLGENEYFLLGDNPDNSQDSRFQAAGNVQKSEMLGRVKIK
;
A
#
# COMPACT_ATOMS: atom_id res chain seq x y z
N VAL A 1 6.21 -16.23 -1.07
CA VAL A 1 5.74 -15.29 -2.11
C VAL A 1 5.40 -16.08 -3.37
N ASN A 2 4.22 -15.85 -3.91
CA ASN A 2 3.75 -16.51 -5.12
C ASN A 2 3.58 -15.47 -6.25
N LYS A 3 4.59 -15.30 -7.08
CA LYS A 3 4.58 -14.35 -8.17
C LYS A 3 3.52 -14.68 -9.24
N ALA A 4 3.21 -15.94 -9.41
CA ALA A 4 2.27 -16.37 -10.45
C ALA A 4 0.85 -15.82 -10.23
N VAL A 5 0.50 -15.50 -8.99
CA VAL A 5 -0.82 -14.95 -8.67
C VAL A 5 -1.06 -13.65 -9.44
N TYR A 6 -0.05 -12.77 -9.49
CA TYR A 6 -0.23 -11.45 -10.10
C TYR A 6 0.04 -11.41 -11.60
N LEU A 7 0.46 -12.52 -12.19
CA LEU A 7 0.51 -12.65 -13.63
C LEU A 7 -0.89 -12.83 -14.22
N VAL A 8 -1.81 -13.37 -13.42
CA VAL A 8 -3.17 -13.71 -13.87
C VAL A 8 -4.22 -12.81 -13.19
N THR A 9 -4.05 -12.52 -11.91
CA THR A 9 -5.01 -11.76 -11.12
C THR A 9 -4.35 -10.50 -10.56
N SER A 10 -5.16 -9.48 -10.29
CA SER A 10 -4.69 -8.27 -9.62
C SER A 10 -4.74 -8.45 -8.10
N PRO A 11 -3.85 -7.76 -7.37
CA PRO A 11 -3.94 -7.76 -5.91
C PRO A 11 -5.28 -7.23 -5.44
N GLU A 12 -5.77 -7.78 -4.35
CA GLU A 12 -7.01 -7.33 -3.73
C GLU A 12 -6.71 -6.47 -2.52
N ARG A 13 -7.70 -5.69 -2.11
CA ARG A 13 -7.56 -4.88 -0.90
C ARG A 13 -7.23 -5.78 0.28
N TYR A 14 -6.30 -5.33 1.10
CA TYR A 14 -5.76 -6.00 2.27
C TYR A 14 -4.82 -7.18 2.00
N ASP A 15 -4.55 -7.51 0.74
CA ASP A 15 -3.48 -8.46 0.43
C ASP A 15 -2.15 -7.92 0.95
N VAL A 16 -1.33 -8.81 1.49
CA VAL A 16 0.05 -8.48 1.85
C VAL A 16 0.93 -8.91 0.69
N VAL A 17 1.71 -7.98 0.17
CA VAL A 17 2.53 -8.22 -1.02
C VAL A 17 3.99 -7.91 -0.75
N ALA A 18 4.86 -8.63 -1.45
CA ALA A 18 6.29 -8.30 -1.52
C ALA A 18 6.52 -7.53 -2.81
N TYR A 19 7.29 -6.46 -2.74
CA TYR A 19 7.62 -5.67 -3.91
C TYR A 19 9.06 -5.19 -3.87
N ARG A 20 9.57 -4.85 -5.03
CA ARG A 20 10.97 -4.46 -5.21
C ARG A 20 11.13 -2.95 -5.07
N ILE A 21 12.16 -2.56 -4.34
CA ILE A 21 12.58 -1.17 -4.22
C ILE A 21 14.02 -1.10 -4.73
N VAL A 22 14.30 -0.14 -5.61
CA VAL A 22 15.66 0.14 -6.06
C VAL A 22 16.06 1.51 -5.53
N GLU A 23 17.15 1.56 -4.77
CA GLU A 23 17.63 2.79 -4.16
C GLU A 23 19.16 2.78 -4.18
N ASN A 24 19.77 3.84 -4.71
CA ASN A 24 21.23 3.98 -4.81
C ASN A 24 21.90 2.77 -5.47
N GLN A 25 21.29 2.22 -6.52
CA GLN A 25 21.76 1.06 -7.26
C GLN A 25 21.66 -0.26 -6.47
N ASP A 26 21.14 -0.21 -5.25
CA ASP A 26 20.86 -1.40 -4.46
C ASP A 26 19.39 -1.79 -4.62
N GLU A 27 19.14 -3.08 -4.57
CA GLU A 27 17.80 -3.64 -4.71
C GLU A 27 17.36 -4.22 -3.38
N TYR A 28 16.18 -3.80 -2.92
CA TYR A 28 15.59 -4.26 -1.67
C TYR A 28 14.20 -4.80 -1.93
N TYR A 29 13.73 -5.64 -1.02
CA TYR A 29 12.35 -6.11 -1.03
C TYR A 29 11.65 -5.64 0.22
N SER A 30 10.41 -5.20 0.07
CA SER A 30 9.58 -4.73 1.17
C SER A 30 8.27 -5.48 1.17
N ILE A 31 7.69 -5.67 2.36
CA ILE A 31 6.43 -6.37 2.53
C ILE A 31 5.45 -5.41 3.19
N LYS A 32 4.34 -5.11 2.51
CA LYS A 32 3.32 -4.18 2.99
C LYS A 32 1.94 -4.68 2.59
N ARG A 33 0.92 -4.09 3.21
CA ARG A 33 -0.48 -4.42 2.93
C ARG A 33 -1.05 -3.46 1.90
N VAL A 34 -1.79 -4.01 0.93
CA VAL A 34 -2.48 -3.21 -0.09
C VAL A 34 -3.70 -2.55 0.55
N VAL A 35 -3.79 -1.24 0.44
CA VAL A 35 -4.90 -0.47 1.02
C VAL A 35 -5.66 0.28 -0.07
N GLY A 36 -4.98 0.90 -1.02
CA GLY A 36 -5.61 1.58 -2.14
C GLY A 36 -5.43 0.81 -3.43
N LEU A 37 -6.48 0.75 -4.24
CA LEU A 37 -6.50 0.05 -5.52
C LEU A 37 -6.48 1.05 -6.69
N PRO A 38 -6.10 0.61 -7.91
CA PRO A 38 -6.05 1.51 -9.06
C PRO A 38 -7.34 2.29 -9.27
N GLY A 39 -7.21 3.57 -9.56
CA GLY A 39 -8.34 4.47 -9.80
C GLY A 39 -9.00 5.02 -8.55
N GLU A 40 -8.62 4.56 -7.38
CA GLU A 40 -9.21 5.03 -6.13
C GLU A 40 -8.52 6.31 -5.64
N THR A 41 -9.27 7.08 -4.86
CA THR A 41 -8.73 8.25 -4.17
C THR A 41 -8.51 7.88 -2.71
N VAL A 42 -7.28 8.09 -2.24
CA VAL A 42 -6.85 7.74 -0.88
C VAL A 42 -6.64 9.00 -0.07
N LEU A 43 -7.20 9.04 1.14
CA LEU A 43 -7.01 10.11 2.10
C LEU A 43 -6.82 9.49 3.47
N ILE A 44 -5.87 9.99 4.24
CA ILE A 44 -5.70 9.60 5.64
C ILE A 44 -6.02 10.80 6.51
N GLN A 45 -7.04 10.67 7.34
CA GLN A 45 -7.53 11.76 8.18
C GLN A 45 -8.03 11.19 9.50
N ASN A 46 -7.71 11.87 10.60
CA ASN A 46 -8.12 11.45 11.94
C ASN A 46 -7.73 10.00 12.26
N GLY A 47 -6.55 9.59 11.82
CA GLY A 47 -6.03 8.26 12.09
C GLY A 47 -6.62 7.14 11.25
N GLN A 48 -7.47 7.47 10.27
CA GLN A 48 -8.18 6.48 9.46
C GLN A 48 -7.93 6.69 7.97
N VAL A 49 -8.03 5.61 7.22
CA VAL A 49 -7.94 5.63 5.76
C VAL A 49 -9.34 5.79 5.17
N TYR A 50 -9.46 6.73 4.25
CA TYR A 50 -10.69 6.95 3.48
C TYR A 50 -10.43 6.59 2.02
N ILE A 51 -11.30 5.79 1.45
CA ILE A 51 -11.24 5.41 0.03
C ILE A 51 -12.46 5.99 -0.65
N ASN A 52 -12.24 6.83 -1.65
CA ASN A 52 -13.31 7.51 -2.39
C ASN A 52 -14.27 8.24 -1.45
N GLY A 53 -13.74 8.80 -0.36
CA GLY A 53 -14.52 9.56 0.62
C GLY A 53 -15.16 8.76 1.72
N ASN A 54 -15.00 7.43 1.74
CA ASN A 54 -15.61 6.55 2.74
C ASN A 54 -14.54 5.92 3.62
N PRO A 55 -14.73 5.93 4.96
CA PRO A 55 -13.76 5.30 5.84
C PRO A 55 -13.76 3.77 5.66
N LEU A 56 -12.58 3.17 5.77
CA LEU A 56 -12.46 1.72 5.74
C LEU A 56 -12.81 1.15 7.11
N ALA A 57 -14.04 0.62 7.23
CA ALA A 57 -14.55 0.10 8.50
C ALA A 57 -14.00 -1.28 8.85
N ASP A 58 -13.55 -2.02 7.85
CA ASP A 58 -13.10 -3.40 8.00
C ASP A 58 -11.58 -3.54 7.90
N TYR A 59 -10.85 -2.49 8.25
CA TYR A 59 -9.39 -2.53 8.22
C TYR A 59 -8.88 -3.66 9.14
N PRO A 60 -8.06 -4.59 8.61
CA PRO A 60 -7.74 -5.81 9.35
C PRO A 60 -6.72 -5.65 10.48
N VAL A 61 -6.10 -4.48 10.58
CA VAL A 61 -5.10 -4.21 11.60
C VAL A 61 -5.64 -3.12 12.53
N ASP A 62 -5.61 -3.38 13.83
CA ASP A 62 -6.04 -2.40 14.83
C ASP A 62 -4.90 -1.42 15.07
N CYS A 63 -4.91 -0.32 14.33
CA CYS A 63 -3.89 0.71 14.46
C CYS A 63 -4.48 2.09 14.15
N GLU A 64 -3.87 3.10 14.78
CA GLU A 64 -4.15 4.48 14.46
C GLU A 64 -3.00 5.04 13.65
N ILE A 65 -3.29 5.66 12.52
CA ILE A 65 -2.28 6.24 11.66
C ILE A 65 -2.04 7.69 12.08
N LYS A 66 -0.98 7.91 12.83
CA LYS A 66 -0.68 9.24 13.40
C LYS A 66 -0.11 10.20 12.38
N THR A 67 0.56 9.69 11.35
CA THR A 67 1.18 10.50 10.31
C THR A 67 0.61 10.11 8.96
N ALA A 68 -0.16 11.02 8.36
CA ALA A 68 -0.78 10.76 7.06
C ALA A 68 0.22 10.87 5.89
N GLY A 69 1.31 11.63 6.08
CA GLY A 69 2.27 11.84 5.01
C GLY A 69 1.63 12.52 3.81
N ILE A 70 1.92 12.03 2.61
CA ILE A 70 1.37 12.62 1.38
C ILE A 70 -0.15 12.40 1.27
N ALA A 71 -0.71 11.44 1.99
CA ALA A 71 -2.16 11.17 1.99
C ALA A 71 -2.94 12.13 2.90
N GLU A 72 -2.28 13.13 3.49
CA GLU A 72 -2.94 14.24 4.18
C GLU A 72 -3.90 14.99 3.23
N SER A 73 -3.57 15.01 1.95
CA SER A 73 -4.45 15.47 0.89
C SER A 73 -4.84 14.26 0.04
N ALA A 74 -6.02 14.30 -0.57
CA ALA A 74 -6.50 13.19 -1.37
C ALA A 74 -5.55 12.88 -2.53
N ILE A 75 -5.21 11.61 -2.69
CA ILE A 75 -4.33 11.11 -3.75
C ILE A 75 -5.15 10.19 -4.64
N THR A 76 -5.18 10.47 -5.94
CA THR A 76 -5.85 9.61 -6.91
C THR A 76 -4.84 8.66 -7.52
N LEU A 77 -5.08 7.35 -7.39
CA LEU A 77 -4.19 6.33 -7.89
C LEU A 77 -4.40 6.11 -9.38
N GLY A 78 -3.30 5.90 -10.09
CA GLY A 78 -3.33 5.61 -11.50
C GLY A 78 -3.81 4.20 -11.81
N GLU A 79 -3.80 3.84 -13.09
CA GLU A 79 -4.41 2.62 -13.61
C GLU A 79 -3.79 1.33 -13.08
N ASN A 80 -2.48 1.32 -12.81
CA ASN A 80 -1.78 0.14 -12.28
C ASN A 80 -1.05 0.47 -10.99
N GLU A 81 -1.54 1.46 -10.27
CA GLU A 81 -0.88 2.03 -9.11
C GLU A 81 -1.63 1.66 -7.84
N TYR A 82 -0.88 1.26 -6.82
CA TYR A 82 -1.42 0.80 -5.54
C TYR A 82 -0.86 1.63 -4.39
N PHE A 83 -1.66 1.82 -3.36
CA PHE A 83 -1.24 2.49 -2.14
C PHE A 83 -1.06 1.42 -1.06
N LEU A 84 0.16 1.31 -0.53
CA LEU A 84 0.52 0.28 0.43
C LEU A 84 0.84 0.90 1.78
N LEU A 85 0.42 0.23 2.85
CA LEU A 85 0.72 0.63 4.23
C LEU A 85 1.33 -0.53 4.99
N GLY A 86 2.29 -0.21 5.87
CA GLY A 86 2.79 -1.17 6.83
C GLY A 86 1.79 -1.38 7.96
N ASP A 87 1.79 -2.58 8.54
CA ASP A 87 0.88 -2.90 9.63
C ASP A 87 1.25 -2.18 10.94
N ASN A 88 2.49 -1.70 11.04
CA ASN A 88 2.93 -0.85 12.14
C ASN A 88 3.26 0.54 11.60
N PRO A 89 2.27 1.43 11.48
CA PRO A 89 2.48 2.71 10.80
C PRO A 89 3.49 3.63 11.47
N ASP A 90 3.73 3.48 12.77
CA ASP A 90 4.71 4.31 13.46
C ASP A 90 6.15 4.00 13.07
N ASN A 91 6.41 2.81 12.52
CA ASN A 91 7.74 2.34 12.13
C ASN A 91 7.81 1.89 10.67
N SER A 92 6.93 2.40 9.81
CA SER A 92 6.83 1.93 8.43
C SER A 92 7.23 3.01 7.44
N GLN A 93 8.04 2.62 6.47
CA GLN A 93 8.28 3.42 5.26
C GLN A 93 7.41 2.84 4.17
N ASP A 94 6.35 3.55 3.82
CA ASP A 94 5.34 3.05 2.88
C ASP A 94 4.84 4.16 1.97
N SER A 95 3.71 3.95 1.29
CA SER A 95 3.19 4.90 0.31
C SER A 95 2.84 6.28 0.88
N ARG A 96 2.72 6.42 2.20
CA ARG A 96 2.50 7.73 2.82
C ARG A 96 3.66 8.69 2.59
N PHE A 97 4.85 8.16 2.35
CA PHE A 97 6.05 8.97 2.22
C PHE A 97 6.51 9.02 0.78
N GLN A 98 6.87 10.22 0.31
CA GLN A 98 7.22 10.43 -1.07
C GLN A 98 8.40 9.55 -1.53
N ALA A 99 9.33 9.25 -0.64
CA ALA A 99 10.48 8.41 -0.98
C ALA A 99 10.09 6.98 -1.33
N ALA A 100 9.07 6.43 -0.65
CA ALA A 100 8.55 5.10 -0.96
C ALA A 100 7.50 5.16 -2.08
N GLY A 101 6.58 6.13 -2.00
CA GLY A 101 5.57 6.39 -3.02
C GLY A 101 4.57 5.29 -3.25
N ASN A 102 3.74 5.47 -4.26
CA ASN A 102 2.79 4.46 -4.70
C ASN A 102 3.52 3.37 -5.50
N VAL A 103 3.01 2.16 -5.42
CA VAL A 103 3.67 0.99 -6.01
C VAL A 103 2.92 0.55 -7.26
N GLN A 104 3.68 0.35 -8.34
CA GLN A 104 3.13 -0.17 -9.58
C GLN A 104 2.99 -1.69 -9.50
N LYS A 105 1.95 -2.23 -10.13
CA LYS A 105 1.74 -3.68 -10.17
C LYS A 105 2.97 -4.43 -10.67
N SER A 106 3.68 -3.87 -11.65
CA SER A 106 4.87 -4.47 -12.22
C SER A 106 6.02 -4.63 -11.24
N GLU A 107 5.99 -3.88 -10.13
CA GLU A 107 7.02 -3.96 -9.10
C GLU A 107 6.72 -5.02 -8.03
N MET A 108 5.52 -5.58 -8.05
CA MET A 108 5.10 -6.58 -7.07
C MET A 108 5.61 -7.97 -7.47
N LEU A 109 6.18 -8.67 -6.50
CA LEU A 109 6.69 -10.01 -6.70
C LEU A 109 5.63 -11.08 -6.44
N GLY A 110 4.68 -10.79 -5.58
CA GLY A 110 3.61 -11.72 -5.29
C GLY A 110 2.99 -11.49 -3.94
N ARG A 111 2.02 -12.35 -3.62
CA ARG A 111 1.28 -12.30 -2.38
C ARG A 111 2.02 -13.05 -1.29
N VAL A 112 2.04 -12.49 -0.08
CA VAL A 112 2.65 -13.12 1.10
C VAL A 112 1.52 -13.61 2.00
N LYS A 113 1.63 -14.86 2.44
CA LYS A 113 0.69 -15.39 3.44
C LYS A 113 1.22 -15.06 4.83
N ILE A 114 0.36 -14.45 5.63
CA ILE A 114 0.64 -14.17 7.03
C ILE A 114 -0.28 -15.03 7.87
N LYS A 115 0.30 -15.71 8.82
CA LYS A 115 -0.46 -16.55 9.74
C LYS A 115 -0.74 -15.80 11.03
#